data_c05f4b8ba91b0a4957ce173b8fa5c5ea
#
_entry.id   c05f4b8ba91b0a4957ce173b8fa5c5ea
#
_cell.length_a   1.000
_cell.length_b   1.000
_cell.length_c   1.000
_cell.angle_alpha   90.00
_cell.angle_beta   90.00
_cell.angle_gamma   90.00
#
_symmetry.space_group_name_H-M   'P 1'
#
loop_
_entity.id
_entity.type
_entity.pdbx_description
1 polymer ?
#
loop_
_entity_poly.entity_id
_entity_poly.type
_entity_poly.pdbx_seq_one_letter_code
_entity_poly.pdbx_strand_id
1 'polypeptide(L)'
;MKIIIDRFNGKEKYEQSYDIDDKDIQGKTLLSLLLFIKKTKDITLNFTASCQSAICGACAVRVNGHSYLACDTKMQDLLKEYDNPSSIRISPLGNFRVISDLIVDWEPSIENLRKIRPAMVAKNEFSAEKGCKQSQEEFDRISKQWDCILCGSCASECNKLEADSSDYMQPFVF
;
A
#
# COMPACT_ATOMS: atom_id res chain seq x y z
N MET A 1 -3.33 -21.94 -10.91
CA MET A 1 -2.05 -21.39 -10.42
C MET A 1 -2.00 -21.41 -8.89
N LYS A 2 -0.80 -21.34 -8.29
CA LYS A 2 -0.60 -21.33 -6.84
C LYS A 2 -0.42 -19.88 -6.34
N ILE A 3 -1.18 -19.47 -5.31
CA ILE A 3 -1.00 -18.21 -4.60
C ILE A 3 -0.38 -18.52 -3.24
N ILE A 4 0.79 -17.96 -2.97
CA ILE A 4 1.50 -18.11 -1.71
C ILE A 4 1.34 -16.81 -0.94
N ILE A 5 0.82 -16.87 0.28
CA ILE A 5 0.64 -15.68 1.12
C ILE A 5 1.49 -15.81 2.37
N ASP A 6 2.27 -14.76 2.64
CA ASP A 6 2.99 -14.63 3.91
C ASP A 6 1.99 -14.27 5.00
N ARG A 7 1.92 -15.12 6.03
CA ARG A 7 0.98 -15.01 7.13
C ARG A 7 1.71 -14.68 8.44
N PHE A 8 1.01 -13.99 9.32
CA PHE A 8 1.45 -13.72 10.68
C PHE A 8 0.26 -13.72 11.64
N ASN A 9 0.28 -14.58 12.62
CA ASN A 9 -0.80 -14.76 13.59
C ASN A 9 -0.63 -13.96 14.90
N GLY A 10 0.30 -12.99 14.91
CA GLY A 10 0.69 -12.23 16.12
C GLY A 10 1.83 -12.86 16.92
N LYS A 11 2.25 -14.08 16.61
CA LYS A 11 3.35 -14.81 17.26
C LYS A 11 4.36 -15.34 16.25
N GLU A 12 3.90 -16.03 15.24
CA GLU A 12 4.72 -16.75 14.28
C GLU A 12 4.42 -16.31 12.84
N LYS A 13 5.48 -16.23 12.05
CA LYS A 13 5.39 -16.07 10.60
C LYS A 13 5.35 -17.43 9.95
N TYR A 14 4.45 -17.61 8.99
CA TYR A 14 4.32 -18.84 8.21
C TYR A 14 3.84 -18.51 6.79
N GLU A 15 3.96 -19.47 5.89
CA GLU A 15 3.46 -19.36 4.52
C GLU A 15 2.22 -20.24 4.36
N GLN A 16 1.26 -19.74 3.62
CA GLN A 16 0.09 -20.52 3.25
C GLN A 16 -0.14 -20.45 1.75
N SER A 17 -0.37 -21.61 1.14
CA SER A 17 -0.59 -21.72 -0.30
C SER A 17 -2.05 -22.02 -0.60
N TYR A 18 -2.55 -21.43 -1.68
CA TYR A 18 -3.89 -21.64 -2.20
C TYR A 18 -3.82 -21.98 -3.68
N ASP A 19 -4.42 -23.09 -4.08
CA ASP A 19 -4.60 -23.42 -5.48
C ASP A 19 -5.87 -22.72 -6.00
N ILE A 20 -5.68 -21.91 -7.05
CA ILE A 20 -6.72 -21.09 -7.65
C ILE A 20 -6.86 -21.45 -9.13
N ASP A 21 -8.09 -21.69 -9.57
CA ASP A 21 -8.39 -21.97 -10.96
C ASP A 21 -8.27 -20.70 -11.82
N ASP A 22 -7.85 -20.83 -13.06
CA ASP A 22 -7.66 -19.70 -13.98
C ASP A 22 -8.96 -18.90 -14.20
N LYS A 23 -10.12 -19.55 -14.20
CA LYS A 23 -11.44 -18.91 -14.25
C LYS A 23 -11.70 -17.93 -13.09
N ASP A 24 -11.08 -18.19 -11.92
CA ASP A 24 -11.23 -17.36 -10.73
C ASP A 24 -10.25 -16.19 -10.69
N ILE A 25 -9.32 -16.14 -11.63
CA ILE A 25 -8.31 -15.08 -11.79
C ILE A 25 -8.68 -14.14 -12.94
N GLN A 26 -9.26 -14.69 -14.00
CA GLN A 26 -9.55 -13.95 -15.23
C GLN A 26 -10.45 -12.74 -14.98
N GLY A 27 -10.02 -11.56 -15.46
CA GLY A 27 -10.77 -10.30 -15.34
C GLY A 27 -10.84 -9.73 -13.92
N LYS A 28 -10.11 -10.29 -12.94
CA LYS A 28 -10.12 -9.84 -11.55
C LYS A 28 -8.90 -8.99 -11.22
N THR A 29 -9.06 -8.13 -10.20
CA THR A 29 -7.95 -7.44 -9.56
C THR A 29 -7.33 -8.33 -8.47
N LEU A 30 -6.12 -8.00 -8.05
CA LEU A 30 -5.45 -8.65 -6.91
C LEU A 30 -6.31 -8.58 -5.63
N LEU A 31 -7.00 -7.45 -5.39
CA LEU A 31 -7.91 -7.33 -4.25
C LEU A 31 -9.10 -8.28 -4.37
N SER A 32 -9.68 -8.40 -5.57
CA SER A 32 -10.78 -9.36 -5.80
C SER A 32 -10.35 -10.80 -5.55
N LEU A 33 -9.10 -11.14 -5.87
CA LEU A 33 -8.52 -12.45 -5.58
C LEU A 33 -8.35 -12.66 -4.06
N LEU A 34 -7.81 -11.67 -3.34
CA LEU A 34 -7.69 -11.75 -1.86
C LEU A 34 -9.05 -11.91 -1.19
N LEU A 35 -10.07 -11.17 -1.65
CA LEU A 35 -11.45 -11.30 -1.16
C LEU A 35 -12.04 -12.69 -1.47
N PHE A 36 -11.77 -13.22 -2.65
CA PHE A 36 -12.18 -14.57 -3.04
C PHE A 36 -11.54 -15.62 -2.12
N ILE A 37 -10.23 -15.56 -1.90
CA ILE A 37 -9.52 -16.47 -0.98
C ILE A 37 -10.14 -16.39 0.42
N LYS A 38 -10.30 -15.16 0.96
CA LYS A 38 -10.88 -14.96 2.28
C LYS A 38 -12.29 -15.55 2.41
N LYS A 39 -13.11 -15.39 1.37
CA LYS A 39 -14.52 -15.84 1.40
C LYS A 39 -14.66 -17.34 1.21
N THR A 40 -13.81 -17.98 0.37
CA THR A 40 -14.04 -19.35 -0.09
C THR A 40 -13.04 -20.38 0.43
N LYS A 41 -11.83 -19.93 0.78
CA LYS A 41 -10.72 -20.82 1.17
C LYS A 41 -10.33 -20.63 2.63
N ASP A 42 -10.20 -19.37 3.09
CA ASP A 42 -9.67 -19.09 4.41
C ASP A 42 -10.20 -17.76 4.99
N ILE A 43 -11.23 -17.83 5.80
CA ILE A 43 -11.85 -16.68 6.46
C ILE A 43 -10.89 -15.96 7.42
N THR A 44 -9.81 -16.60 7.85
CA THR A 44 -8.84 -16.04 8.81
C THR A 44 -7.82 -15.12 8.15
N LEU A 45 -7.76 -15.06 6.81
CA LEU A 45 -6.84 -14.17 6.09
C LEU A 45 -7.15 -12.70 6.39
N ASN A 46 -6.15 -11.96 6.89
CA ASN A 46 -6.29 -10.55 7.25
C ASN A 46 -5.53 -9.64 6.27
N PHE A 47 -6.23 -8.64 5.76
CA PHE A 47 -5.69 -7.56 4.93
C PHE A 47 -6.60 -6.33 5.04
N THR A 48 -6.08 -5.18 4.66
CA THR A 48 -6.86 -3.93 4.63
C THR A 48 -7.36 -3.63 3.22
N ALA A 49 -8.58 -3.11 3.13
CA ALA A 49 -9.15 -2.58 1.91
C ALA A 49 -10.25 -1.56 2.26
N SER A 50 -10.34 -0.47 1.50
CA SER A 50 -11.33 0.56 1.74
C SER A 50 -11.96 1.06 0.43
N CYS A 51 -11.37 2.07 -0.26
CA CYS A 51 -12.01 2.75 -1.40
C CYS A 51 -12.21 1.86 -2.63
N GLN A 52 -11.38 0.87 -2.86
CA GLN A 52 -11.35 0.01 -4.06
C GLN A 52 -11.19 0.76 -5.39
N SER A 53 -10.63 1.98 -5.35
CA SER A 53 -10.55 2.93 -6.48
C SER A 53 -9.19 3.59 -6.59
N ALA A 54 -8.13 2.95 -6.09
CA ALA A 54 -6.74 3.40 -6.13
C ALA A 54 -6.45 4.77 -5.45
N ILE A 55 -7.33 5.23 -4.52
CA ILE A 55 -7.23 6.57 -3.93
C ILE A 55 -6.71 6.55 -2.49
N CYS A 56 -7.05 5.52 -1.68
CA CYS A 56 -6.78 5.55 -0.24
C CYS A 56 -5.49 4.85 0.20
N GLY A 57 -4.83 4.11 -0.68
CA GLY A 57 -3.61 3.38 -0.37
C GLY A 57 -3.76 2.15 0.56
N ALA A 58 -4.92 1.96 1.20
CA ALA A 58 -5.09 0.95 2.26
C ALA A 58 -4.84 -0.51 1.82
N CYS A 59 -5.00 -0.82 0.55
CA CYS A 59 -4.84 -2.18 0.02
C CYS A 59 -3.44 -2.47 -0.54
N ALA A 60 -2.44 -1.66 -0.19
CA ALA A 60 -1.09 -1.88 -0.66
C ALA A 60 -0.49 -3.16 -0.06
N VAL A 61 0.07 -3.99 -0.92
CA VAL A 61 0.74 -5.26 -0.59
C VAL A 61 1.94 -5.45 -1.51
N ARG A 62 2.82 -6.39 -1.19
CA ARG A 62 3.91 -6.77 -2.10
C ARG A 62 3.55 -8.07 -2.85
N VAL A 63 3.90 -8.11 -4.14
CA VAL A 63 3.86 -9.33 -4.94
C VAL A 63 5.26 -9.59 -5.48
N ASN A 64 5.80 -10.76 -5.21
CA ASN A 64 7.16 -11.16 -5.59
C ASN A 64 8.23 -10.11 -5.21
N GLY A 65 8.01 -9.39 -4.10
CA GLY A 65 8.94 -8.38 -3.59
C GLY A 65 8.66 -6.93 -4.03
N HIS A 66 7.73 -6.68 -4.94
CA HIS A 66 7.35 -5.34 -5.41
C HIS A 66 5.98 -4.91 -4.89
N SER A 67 5.83 -3.62 -4.58
CA SER A 67 4.61 -3.06 -3.99
C SER A 67 3.56 -2.72 -5.04
N TYR A 68 2.33 -3.12 -4.77
CA TYR A 68 1.17 -2.87 -5.64
C TYR A 68 -0.03 -2.42 -4.82
N LEU A 69 -0.90 -1.61 -5.44
CA LEU A 69 -2.25 -1.35 -4.94
C LEU A 69 -3.18 -2.48 -5.39
N ALA A 70 -3.57 -3.35 -4.48
CA ALA A 70 -4.32 -4.56 -4.84
C ALA A 70 -5.64 -4.28 -5.58
N CYS A 71 -6.29 -3.14 -5.32
CA CYS A 71 -7.55 -2.78 -5.99
C CYS A 71 -7.36 -2.29 -7.43
N ASP A 72 -6.17 -1.79 -7.79
CA ASP A 72 -5.86 -1.27 -9.12
C ASP A 72 -5.11 -2.29 -9.99
N THR A 73 -4.42 -3.21 -9.37
CA THR A 73 -3.60 -4.21 -10.06
C THR A 73 -4.47 -5.33 -10.64
N LYS A 74 -4.55 -5.39 -11.97
CA LYS A 74 -5.25 -6.49 -12.67
C LYS A 74 -4.37 -7.74 -12.67
N MET A 75 -4.96 -8.88 -12.32
CA MET A 75 -4.24 -10.15 -12.30
C MET A 75 -3.62 -10.52 -13.64
N GLN A 76 -4.28 -10.21 -14.75
CA GLN A 76 -3.77 -10.47 -16.09
C GLN A 76 -2.49 -9.69 -16.40
N ASP A 77 -2.43 -8.41 -15.98
CA ASP A 77 -1.26 -7.56 -16.21
C ASP A 77 -0.11 -8.01 -15.32
N LEU A 78 -0.41 -8.33 -14.06
CA LEU A 78 0.56 -8.89 -13.11
C LEU A 78 1.16 -10.22 -13.61
N LEU A 79 0.34 -11.12 -14.13
CA LEU A 79 0.83 -12.39 -14.67
C LEU A 79 1.73 -12.21 -15.89
N LYS A 80 1.41 -11.26 -16.78
CA LYS A 80 2.27 -10.91 -17.92
C LYS A 80 3.59 -10.31 -17.48
N GLU A 81 3.59 -9.44 -16.49
CA GLU A 81 4.80 -8.82 -15.94
C GLU A 81 5.80 -9.84 -15.42
N TYR A 82 5.30 -10.96 -14.87
CA TYR A 82 6.11 -12.07 -14.36
C TYR A 82 6.18 -13.29 -15.30
N ASP A 83 5.98 -13.12 -16.61
CA ASP A 83 6.05 -14.20 -17.62
C ASP A 83 5.14 -15.41 -17.31
N ASN A 84 3.92 -15.15 -16.83
CA ASN A 84 2.92 -16.16 -16.48
C ASN A 84 3.46 -17.26 -15.54
N PRO A 85 3.90 -16.91 -14.34
CA PRO A 85 4.52 -17.83 -13.42
C PRO A 85 3.53 -18.88 -12.93
N SER A 86 4.01 -20.05 -12.52
CA SER A 86 3.19 -21.10 -11.90
C SER A 86 2.68 -20.72 -10.50
N SER A 87 3.36 -19.78 -9.85
CA SER A 87 2.99 -19.24 -8.53
C SER A 87 3.38 -17.78 -8.39
N ILE A 88 2.61 -17.05 -7.59
CA ILE A 88 2.96 -15.71 -7.10
C ILE A 88 2.94 -15.69 -5.59
N ARG A 89 3.82 -14.88 -5.01
CA ARG A 89 3.93 -14.67 -3.56
C ARG A 89 3.38 -13.30 -3.19
N ILE A 90 2.46 -13.25 -2.25
CA ILE A 90 1.89 -12.03 -1.71
C ILE A 90 2.37 -11.87 -0.27
N SER A 91 2.95 -10.72 0.05
CA SER A 91 3.50 -10.39 1.36
C SER A 91 3.04 -9.01 1.84
N PRO A 92 3.10 -8.72 3.14
CA PRO A 92 2.87 -7.37 3.65
C PRO A 92 3.91 -6.39 3.09
N LEU A 93 3.64 -5.09 3.20
CA LEU A 93 4.60 -4.04 2.87
C LEU A 93 5.90 -4.26 3.63
N GLY A 94 7.04 -4.13 2.94
CA GLY A 94 8.38 -4.16 3.53
C GLY A 94 8.65 -2.95 4.41
N ASN A 95 9.66 -3.04 5.28
CA ASN A 95 10.06 -1.95 6.17
C ASN A 95 8.98 -1.46 7.16
N PHE A 96 7.89 -2.22 7.31
CA PHE A 96 6.86 -1.99 8.31
C PHE A 96 6.77 -3.17 9.27
N ARG A 97 6.41 -2.91 10.51
CA ARG A 97 6.08 -3.96 11.47
C ARG A 97 4.75 -4.61 11.09
N VAL A 98 4.74 -5.92 10.94
CA VAL A 98 3.51 -6.67 10.65
C VAL A 98 2.70 -6.84 11.92
N ILE A 99 1.39 -6.54 11.86
CA ILE A 99 0.43 -6.75 12.94
C ILE A 99 -0.26 -8.12 12.79
N SER A 100 -0.76 -8.39 11.59
CA SER A 100 -1.45 -9.64 11.27
C SER A 100 -1.48 -9.85 9.76
N ASP A 101 -0.96 -10.97 9.27
CA ASP A 101 -0.90 -11.33 7.86
C ASP A 101 -0.35 -10.20 6.97
N LEU A 102 -1.22 -9.57 6.16
CA LEU A 102 -0.86 -8.48 5.26
C LEU A 102 -1.09 -7.08 5.89
N ILE A 103 -1.51 -7.02 7.15
CA ILE A 103 -1.74 -5.76 7.88
C ILE A 103 -0.46 -5.31 8.56
N VAL A 104 -0.07 -4.06 8.33
CA VAL A 104 1.12 -3.44 8.91
C VAL A 104 0.78 -2.29 9.86
N ASP A 105 1.71 -1.97 10.75
CA ASP A 105 1.63 -0.89 11.72
C ASP A 105 2.04 0.43 11.09
N TRP A 106 1.11 1.37 11.04
CA TRP A 106 1.31 2.72 10.52
C TRP A 106 1.71 3.75 11.58
N GLU A 107 1.62 3.44 12.88
CA GLU A 107 1.85 4.43 13.94
C GLU A 107 3.23 5.10 13.85
N PRO A 108 4.35 4.38 13.61
CA PRO A 108 5.65 5.03 13.45
C PRO A 108 5.68 6.03 12.28
N SER A 109 4.98 5.73 11.19
CA SER A 109 4.89 6.60 10.01
C SER A 109 4.06 7.85 10.28
N ILE A 110 2.96 7.69 11.01
CA ILE A 110 2.09 8.81 11.44
C ILE A 110 2.86 9.73 12.40
N GLU A 111 3.65 9.18 13.32
CA GLU A 111 4.49 9.97 14.21
C GLU A 111 5.54 10.80 13.45
N ASN A 112 6.14 10.23 12.38
CA ASN A 112 7.06 10.99 11.53
C ASN A 112 6.33 12.12 10.79
N LEU A 113 5.12 11.88 10.27
CA LEU A 113 4.31 12.94 9.68
C LEU A 113 3.96 14.03 10.70
N ARG A 114 3.65 13.68 11.95
CA ARG A 114 3.41 14.67 13.03
C ARG A 114 4.62 15.55 13.30
N LYS A 115 5.84 15.00 13.25
CA LYS A 115 7.10 15.76 13.47
C LYS A 115 7.28 16.87 12.44
N ILE A 116 6.96 16.64 11.17
CA ILE A 116 7.10 17.63 10.10
C ILE A 116 5.98 18.68 10.07
N ARG A 117 4.91 18.46 10.84
CA ARG A 117 3.75 19.35 10.91
C ARG A 117 3.21 19.75 9.52
N PRO A 118 2.68 18.81 8.71
CA PRO A 118 2.28 19.05 7.34
C PRO A 118 0.99 19.87 7.28
N ALA A 119 1.05 21.12 7.75
CA ALA A 119 -0.06 22.04 7.78
C ALA A 119 0.26 23.25 6.92
N MET A 120 -0.73 23.72 6.15
CA MET A 120 -0.62 24.99 5.45
C MET A 120 -0.62 26.14 6.46
N VAL A 121 0.41 26.99 6.39
CA VAL A 121 0.46 28.26 7.12
C VAL A 121 0.09 29.37 6.14
N ALA A 122 -1.08 29.92 6.28
CA ALA A 122 -1.52 31.06 5.48
C ALA A 122 -0.64 32.28 5.81
N LYS A 123 -0.02 32.89 4.80
CA LYS A 123 0.74 34.15 4.93
C LYS A 123 -0.16 35.36 5.05
N ASN A 124 -1.37 35.28 4.53
CA ASN A 124 -2.36 36.33 4.51
C ASN A 124 -3.57 35.97 5.36
N GLU A 125 -4.30 36.99 5.84
CA GLU A 125 -5.54 36.75 6.54
C GLU A 125 -6.55 36.01 5.66
N PHE A 126 -7.07 34.90 6.18
CA PHE A 126 -8.17 34.19 5.59
C PHE A 126 -9.48 34.87 5.90
N SER A 127 -10.32 35.12 4.91
CA SER A 127 -11.69 35.53 5.12
C SER A 127 -12.67 34.57 4.45
N ALA A 128 -13.80 34.29 5.08
CA ALA A 128 -14.84 33.44 4.51
C ALA A 128 -15.39 33.98 3.17
N GLU A 129 -15.34 35.31 2.98
CA GLU A 129 -15.82 35.97 1.76
C GLU A 129 -14.80 35.91 0.60
N LYS A 130 -13.50 36.11 0.91
CA LYS A 130 -12.44 36.23 -0.08
C LYS A 130 -11.67 34.93 -0.29
N GLY A 131 -11.79 33.99 0.63
CA GLY A 131 -11.01 32.76 0.64
C GLY A 131 -9.51 32.99 0.82
N CYS A 132 -8.72 31.96 0.55
CA CYS A 132 -7.27 32.04 0.42
C CYS A 132 -6.91 31.87 -1.06
N LYS A 133 -6.38 32.91 -1.69
CA LYS A 133 -5.99 32.85 -3.10
C LYS A 133 -4.57 32.31 -3.22
N GLN A 134 -4.39 31.34 -4.08
CA GLN A 134 -3.10 30.78 -4.49
C GLN A 134 -2.92 31.04 -5.99
N SER A 135 -1.75 31.49 -6.39
CA SER A 135 -1.44 31.62 -7.83
C SER A 135 -1.22 30.24 -8.46
N GLN A 136 -1.39 30.14 -9.77
CA GLN A 136 -1.10 28.91 -10.50
C GLN A 136 0.36 28.48 -10.32
N GLU A 137 1.30 29.44 -10.33
CA GLU A 137 2.72 29.16 -10.13
C GLU A 137 3.01 28.58 -8.74
N GLU A 138 2.37 29.10 -7.69
CA GLU A 138 2.51 28.55 -6.33
C GLU A 138 1.91 27.16 -6.22
N PHE A 139 0.78 26.92 -6.87
CA PHE A 139 0.16 25.60 -6.94
C PHE A 139 1.05 24.58 -7.66
N ASP A 140 1.62 24.95 -8.83
CA ASP A 140 2.44 24.07 -9.64
C ASP A 140 3.73 23.62 -8.91
N ARG A 141 4.25 24.44 -7.99
CA ARG A 141 5.40 24.08 -7.15
C ARG A 141 5.14 22.93 -6.19
N ILE A 142 3.90 22.77 -5.76
CA ILE A 142 3.51 21.77 -4.72
C ILE A 142 2.56 20.69 -5.23
N SER A 143 2.06 20.82 -6.47
CA SER A 143 1.02 19.93 -7.00
C SER A 143 1.38 18.45 -6.92
N LYS A 144 2.64 18.11 -7.27
CA LYS A 144 3.11 16.71 -7.24
C LYS A 144 3.13 16.10 -5.84
N GLN A 145 3.40 16.89 -4.82
CA GLN A 145 3.38 16.42 -3.43
C GLN A 145 1.95 16.10 -2.96
N TRP A 146 0.96 16.81 -3.50
CA TRP A 146 -0.45 16.56 -3.20
C TRP A 146 -1.02 15.30 -3.84
N ASP A 147 -0.33 14.72 -4.84
CA ASP A 147 -0.73 13.47 -5.45
C ASP A 147 -0.42 12.24 -4.58
N CYS A 148 0.33 12.42 -3.49
CA CYS A 148 0.67 11.33 -2.59
C CYS A 148 -0.55 10.85 -1.80
N ILE A 149 -0.92 9.57 -1.99
CA ILE A 149 -2.04 8.91 -1.30
C ILE A 149 -1.61 8.18 -0.01
N LEU A 150 -0.38 8.36 0.44
CA LEU A 150 0.20 7.71 1.62
C LEU A 150 0.06 6.17 1.62
N CYS A 151 0.21 5.53 0.46
CA CYS A 151 0.08 4.07 0.35
C CYS A 151 1.24 3.28 0.96
N GLY A 152 2.39 3.92 1.23
CA GLY A 152 3.56 3.28 1.82
C GLY A 152 4.46 2.49 0.88
N SER A 153 4.14 2.40 -0.42
CA SER A 153 4.94 1.63 -1.40
C SER A 153 6.39 2.11 -1.49
N CYS A 154 6.62 3.42 -1.48
CA CYS A 154 7.98 4.00 -1.49
C CYS A 154 8.78 3.66 -0.22
N ALA A 155 8.13 3.61 0.94
CA ALA A 155 8.76 3.18 2.19
C ALA A 155 9.00 1.67 2.20
N SER A 156 8.05 0.90 1.68
CA SER A 156 8.16 -0.56 1.55
C SER A 156 9.40 -1.00 0.76
N GLU A 157 9.79 -0.25 -0.26
CA GLU A 157 10.90 -0.59 -1.15
C GLU A 157 12.14 0.29 -0.96
N CYS A 158 12.19 1.00 0.16
CA CYS A 158 13.31 1.89 0.46
C CYS A 158 14.51 1.11 1.03
N ASN A 159 15.58 1.01 0.27
CA ASN A 159 16.82 0.35 0.68
C ASN A 159 17.46 1.00 1.92
N LYS A 160 17.26 2.31 2.11
CA LYS A 160 17.78 2.99 3.32
C LYS A 160 17.05 2.55 4.58
N LEU A 161 15.72 2.38 4.50
CA LEU A 161 14.94 1.84 5.62
C LEU A 161 15.26 0.38 5.90
N GLU A 162 15.56 -0.41 4.87
CA GLU A 162 15.95 -1.80 5.00
C GLU A 162 17.33 -1.94 5.69
N ALA A 163 18.27 -1.09 5.30
CA ALA A 163 19.63 -1.12 5.84
C ALA A 163 19.72 -0.53 7.25
N ASP A 164 19.06 0.59 7.51
CA ASP A 164 19.07 1.31 8.77
C ASP A 164 17.89 2.28 8.85
N SER A 165 16.96 2.01 9.75
CA SER A 165 15.74 2.80 9.95
C SER A 165 15.83 3.78 11.13
N SER A 166 16.95 3.82 11.87
CA SER A 166 17.04 4.49 13.17
C SER A 166 16.74 5.99 13.12
N ASP A 167 17.28 6.69 12.12
CA ASP A 167 17.19 8.16 12.01
C ASP A 167 16.57 8.66 10.71
N TYR A 168 16.04 7.74 9.89
CA TYR A 168 15.50 8.08 8.58
C TYR A 168 13.98 8.10 8.58
N MET A 169 13.41 9.23 8.16
CA MET A 169 11.97 9.33 7.90
C MET A 169 11.64 8.64 6.57
N GLN A 170 10.43 8.10 6.48
CA GLN A 170 9.97 7.45 5.25
C GLN A 170 9.96 8.42 4.07
N PRO A 171 10.17 7.95 2.81
CA PRO A 171 10.25 8.82 1.63
C PRO A 171 9.04 9.72 1.39
N PHE A 172 7.84 9.29 1.78
CA PHE A 172 6.61 10.09 1.63
C PHE A 172 6.52 11.29 2.60
N VAL A 173 7.50 11.45 3.51
CA VAL A 173 7.58 12.59 4.43
C VAL A 173 8.21 13.81 3.74
N PHE A 174 8.98 13.62 2.67
CA PHE A 174 9.68 14.63 1.89
C PHE A 174 8.91 15.01 0.62
#